data_dd4dea50de9512279963e6a8adcb6bad
#
_entry.id   dd4dea50de9512279963e6a8adcb6bad
#
_cell.length_a   1.000
_cell.length_b   1.000
_cell.length_c   1.000
_cell.angle_alpha   90.00
_cell.angle_beta   90.00
_cell.angle_gamma   90.00
#
_symmetry.space_group_name_H-M   'P 1'
#
loop_
_entity.id
_entity.type
_entity.pdbx_description
1 polymer ?
#
loop_
_entity_poly.entity_id
_entity_poly.type
_entity_poly.pdbx_seq_one_letter_code
_entity_poly.pdbx_strand_id
1 'polypeptide(L)'
;MAVELLKRSEVREEDTWNVKDMYESVEDWEKELTAIRTIVDKVAEYEGKVMESAGSLLTVLSGLAEAGEKLGLAFNYAERLFDEDQTNTAHQAMNAKAYSTYAEMESRVAFVDPEIIAAPQELLERYYEESDELPLYRKQIEEIRRRKAHCLSAEMEKLLAMTAEMSQTPADTFSILSNADLVLPEIEDENGEKVRLTSGRYGQFIQSADRRVRKDAFEAMYSTYKQFLNTFASLYNGNVKQQIFQAKARKYASTLEAAVDANHVSPDVYKNLIETVSQNLDKMHRYVSLRKKCLGTEDLHMYDIYTPMIPDMAKTISFEDAKETVLKALAPLGEDYVAKVKEGFENRWIDVYENHGKRSGA
;
A
#
# COMPACT_ATOMS: atom_id res chain seq x y z
N MET A 1 -1.05 -35.84 -3.85
CA MET A 1 0.23 -35.09 -3.72
C MET A 1 -0.14 -33.67 -3.36
N ALA A 2 0.44 -33.10 -2.30
CA ALA A 2 0.20 -31.69 -1.97
C ALA A 2 0.48 -30.84 -3.22
N VAL A 3 -0.45 -29.98 -3.59
CA VAL A 3 -0.24 -29.05 -4.72
C VAL A 3 0.84 -28.07 -4.26
N GLU A 4 2.08 -28.30 -4.70
CA GLU A 4 3.20 -27.42 -4.43
C GLU A 4 2.98 -26.07 -5.12
N LEU A 5 3.33 -24.97 -4.43
CA LEU A 5 3.29 -23.66 -5.06
C LEU A 5 4.30 -23.60 -6.20
N LEU A 6 3.87 -23.12 -7.34
CA LEU A 6 4.75 -22.88 -8.49
C LEU A 6 5.81 -21.82 -8.10
N LYS A 7 7.01 -21.96 -8.64
CA LYS A 7 7.97 -20.86 -8.65
C LYS A 7 7.51 -19.80 -9.65
N ARG A 8 7.90 -18.55 -9.45
CA ARG A 8 7.55 -17.47 -10.39
C ARG A 8 7.86 -17.81 -11.84
N SER A 9 8.97 -18.44 -12.11
CA SER A 9 9.39 -18.87 -13.46
C SER A 9 8.54 -19.97 -14.10
N GLU A 10 7.66 -20.62 -13.31
CA GLU A 10 6.77 -21.69 -13.75
C GLU A 10 5.33 -21.19 -13.97
N VAL A 11 5.03 -19.96 -13.56
CA VAL A 11 3.74 -19.31 -13.81
C VAL A 11 3.63 -18.95 -15.29
N ARG A 12 2.46 -19.25 -15.89
CA ARG A 12 2.23 -18.93 -17.31
C ARG A 12 2.27 -17.40 -17.49
N GLU A 13 2.91 -16.94 -18.55
CA GLU A 13 3.05 -15.52 -18.82
C GLU A 13 1.69 -14.79 -18.89
N GLU A 14 0.68 -15.43 -19.45
CA GLU A 14 -0.68 -14.89 -19.58
C GLU A 14 -1.39 -14.64 -18.25
N ASP A 15 -0.93 -15.28 -17.16
CA ASP A 15 -1.46 -15.12 -15.80
C ASP A 15 -0.65 -14.11 -14.96
N THR A 16 0.34 -13.48 -15.56
CA THR A 16 1.20 -12.48 -14.91
C THR A 16 0.88 -11.07 -15.40
N TRP A 17 1.10 -10.06 -14.58
CA TRP A 17 1.02 -8.67 -15.08
C TRP A 17 2.15 -8.33 -16.06
N ASN A 18 1.83 -7.41 -16.98
CA ASN A 18 2.80 -6.96 -17.99
C ASN A 18 3.59 -5.74 -17.49
N VAL A 19 4.62 -5.96 -16.69
CA VAL A 19 5.47 -4.87 -16.18
C VAL A 19 6.21 -4.11 -17.30
N LYS A 20 6.31 -4.69 -18.50
CA LYS A 20 6.93 -4.03 -19.66
C LYS A 20 6.14 -2.85 -20.19
N ASP A 21 4.86 -2.72 -19.83
CA ASP A 21 4.08 -1.51 -20.13
C ASP A 21 4.62 -0.27 -19.38
N MET A 22 5.38 -0.48 -18.31
CA MET A 22 6.05 0.61 -17.57
C MET A 22 7.47 0.84 -18.10
N TYR A 23 8.30 -0.19 -18.18
CA TYR A 23 9.66 -0.15 -18.73
C TYR A 23 9.98 -1.44 -19.47
N GLU A 24 10.51 -1.34 -20.68
CA GLU A 24 10.90 -2.49 -21.50
C GLU A 24 12.02 -3.32 -20.86
N SER A 25 12.90 -2.67 -20.10
CA SER A 25 14.05 -3.30 -19.47
C SER A 25 14.44 -2.62 -18.15
N VAL A 26 15.24 -3.32 -17.35
CA VAL A 26 15.85 -2.76 -16.13
C VAL A 26 16.78 -1.60 -16.48
N GLU A 27 17.48 -1.66 -17.63
CA GLU A 27 18.36 -0.59 -18.10
C GLU A 27 17.56 0.70 -18.41
N ASP A 28 16.36 0.60 -18.93
CA ASP A 28 15.51 1.76 -19.21
C ASP A 28 14.96 2.36 -17.90
N TRP A 29 14.60 1.51 -16.94
CA TRP A 29 14.26 1.95 -15.59
C TRP A 29 15.45 2.67 -14.90
N GLU A 30 16.69 2.19 -15.04
CA GLU A 30 17.86 2.85 -14.49
C GLU A 30 18.16 4.22 -15.13
N LYS A 31 17.94 4.35 -16.44
CA LYS A 31 18.02 5.63 -17.16
C LYS A 31 16.98 6.62 -16.60
N GLU A 32 15.76 6.14 -16.31
CA GLU A 32 14.72 7.00 -15.75
C GLU A 32 15.08 7.49 -14.34
N LEU A 33 15.64 6.65 -13.47
CA LEU A 33 16.16 7.10 -12.18
C LEU A 33 17.24 8.19 -12.31
N THR A 34 18.04 8.11 -13.37
CA THR A 34 19.05 9.14 -13.68
C THR A 34 18.40 10.43 -14.18
N ALA A 35 17.36 10.33 -15.01
CA ALA A 35 16.60 11.49 -15.49
C ALA A 35 15.89 12.21 -14.33
N ILE A 36 15.29 11.46 -13.39
CA ILE A 36 14.67 12.00 -12.17
C ILE A 36 15.69 12.83 -11.38
N ARG A 37 16.88 12.30 -11.13
CA ARG A 37 17.95 13.05 -10.44
C ARG A 37 18.32 14.33 -11.15
N THR A 38 18.37 14.30 -12.47
CA THR A 38 18.68 15.49 -13.28
C THR A 38 17.61 16.57 -13.14
N ILE A 39 16.32 16.20 -13.06
CA ILE A 39 15.22 17.15 -12.84
C ILE A 39 15.33 17.72 -11.42
N VAL A 40 15.54 16.87 -10.42
CA VAL A 40 15.68 17.27 -9.02
C VAL A 40 16.87 18.21 -8.81
N ASP A 41 18.00 17.97 -9.48
CA ASP A 41 19.16 18.85 -9.42
C ASP A 41 18.86 20.25 -9.98
N LYS A 42 18.09 20.35 -11.07
CA LYS A 42 17.63 21.64 -11.61
C LYS A 42 16.69 22.36 -10.64
N VAL A 43 15.78 21.62 -9.98
CA VAL A 43 14.91 22.20 -8.93
C VAL A 43 15.75 22.71 -7.76
N ALA A 44 16.78 21.98 -7.35
CA ALA A 44 17.67 22.34 -6.25
C ALA A 44 18.47 23.66 -6.50
N GLU A 45 18.65 24.09 -7.74
CA GLU A 45 19.25 25.38 -8.06
C GLU A 45 18.40 26.57 -7.61
N TYR A 46 17.13 26.33 -7.28
CA TYR A 46 16.19 27.34 -6.76
C TYR A 46 16.17 27.44 -5.23
N GLU A 47 17.06 26.76 -4.51
CA GLU A 47 17.18 26.93 -3.06
C GLU A 47 17.42 28.39 -2.69
N GLY A 48 16.56 28.94 -1.83
CA GLY A 48 16.55 30.37 -1.47
C GLY A 48 15.89 31.28 -2.51
N LYS A 49 15.37 30.76 -3.63
CA LYS A 49 14.83 31.54 -4.77
C LYS A 49 13.43 31.06 -5.22
N VAL A 50 12.81 30.12 -4.54
CA VAL A 50 11.49 29.56 -4.94
C VAL A 50 10.46 30.66 -5.10
N MET A 51 10.49 31.64 -4.20
CA MET A 51 9.53 32.74 -4.15
C MET A 51 10.09 34.06 -4.76
N GLU A 52 11.14 34.01 -5.58
CA GLU A 52 11.72 35.17 -6.21
C GLU A 52 10.81 35.75 -7.31
N SER A 53 10.11 34.89 -8.05
CA SER A 53 9.14 35.26 -9.08
C SER A 53 8.06 34.20 -9.27
N ALA A 54 6.95 34.56 -9.93
CA ALA A 54 5.94 33.62 -10.38
C ALA A 54 6.54 32.49 -11.25
N GLY A 55 7.49 32.87 -12.16
CA GLY A 55 8.21 31.93 -13.00
C GLY A 55 9.09 30.95 -12.21
N SER A 56 9.79 31.41 -11.16
CA SER A 56 10.60 30.56 -10.29
C SER A 56 9.72 29.54 -9.57
N LEU A 57 8.62 29.99 -8.96
CA LEU A 57 7.66 29.12 -8.27
C LEU A 57 7.07 28.08 -9.23
N LEU A 58 6.65 28.49 -10.44
CA LEU A 58 6.11 27.58 -11.44
C LEU A 58 7.13 26.53 -11.88
N THR A 59 8.38 26.96 -12.14
CA THR A 59 9.47 26.04 -12.52
C THR A 59 9.73 24.98 -11.46
N VAL A 60 9.74 25.37 -10.18
CA VAL A 60 9.92 24.45 -9.06
C VAL A 60 8.74 23.48 -8.97
N LEU A 61 7.51 23.97 -8.97
CA LEU A 61 6.32 23.10 -8.81
C LEU A 61 6.14 22.15 -9.99
N SER A 62 6.35 22.62 -11.23
CA SER A 62 6.26 21.77 -12.42
C SER A 62 7.39 20.74 -12.47
N GLY A 63 8.61 21.12 -12.10
CA GLY A 63 9.73 20.19 -11.99
C GLY A 63 9.50 19.11 -10.93
N LEU A 64 8.93 19.47 -9.77
CA LEU A 64 8.55 18.48 -8.75
C LEU A 64 7.42 17.58 -9.21
N ALA A 65 6.44 18.09 -9.94
CA ALA A 65 5.36 17.28 -10.51
C ALA A 65 5.90 16.28 -11.52
N GLU A 66 6.77 16.71 -12.44
CA GLU A 66 7.43 15.84 -13.43
C GLU A 66 8.29 14.75 -12.74
N ALA A 67 9.13 15.15 -11.79
CA ALA A 67 9.97 14.20 -11.05
C ALA A 67 9.10 13.19 -10.25
N GLY A 68 8.01 13.66 -9.64
CA GLY A 68 7.09 12.83 -8.88
C GLY A 68 6.34 11.81 -9.75
N GLU A 69 5.87 12.20 -10.93
CA GLU A 69 5.22 11.29 -11.90
C GLU A 69 6.18 10.19 -12.35
N LYS A 70 7.38 10.57 -12.78
CA LYS A 70 8.43 9.65 -13.21
C LYS A 70 8.86 8.70 -12.09
N LEU A 71 9.05 9.24 -10.88
CA LEU A 71 9.41 8.44 -9.71
C LEU A 71 8.29 7.47 -9.33
N GLY A 72 7.03 7.92 -9.41
CA GLY A 72 5.87 7.08 -9.17
C GLY A 72 5.84 5.86 -10.10
N LEU A 73 6.10 6.06 -11.40
CA LEU A 73 6.16 4.96 -12.37
C LEU A 73 7.36 4.04 -12.10
N ALA A 74 8.54 4.61 -11.84
CA ALA A 74 9.75 3.85 -11.55
C ALA A 74 9.63 3.03 -10.25
N PHE A 75 8.98 3.60 -9.24
CA PHE A 75 8.70 2.93 -7.98
C PHE A 75 7.73 1.76 -8.18
N ASN A 76 6.62 1.99 -8.89
CA ASN A 76 5.64 0.93 -9.19
C ASN A 76 6.27 -0.24 -9.95
N TYR A 77 7.15 0.01 -10.91
CA TYR A 77 7.87 -1.04 -11.64
C TYR A 77 8.70 -1.92 -10.70
N ALA A 78 9.53 -1.30 -9.87
CA ALA A 78 10.39 -2.02 -8.93
C ALA A 78 9.56 -2.76 -7.87
N GLU A 79 8.48 -2.14 -7.37
CA GLU A 79 7.58 -2.74 -6.38
C GLU A 79 6.81 -3.92 -6.97
N ARG A 80 6.29 -3.83 -8.19
CA ARG A 80 5.60 -4.96 -8.83
C ARG A 80 6.52 -6.16 -9.03
N LEU A 81 7.76 -5.95 -9.48
CA LEU A 81 8.75 -7.02 -9.57
C LEU A 81 9.07 -7.63 -8.20
N PHE A 82 9.18 -6.81 -7.16
CA PHE A 82 9.38 -7.28 -5.80
C PHE A 82 8.16 -8.03 -5.25
N ASP A 83 6.94 -7.59 -5.56
CA ASP A 83 5.70 -8.23 -5.15
C ASP A 83 5.49 -9.61 -5.80
N GLU A 84 5.96 -9.79 -7.03
CA GLU A 84 5.91 -11.07 -7.73
C GLU A 84 6.72 -12.18 -7.06
N ASP A 85 7.89 -11.81 -6.54
CA ASP A 85 8.80 -12.76 -5.87
C ASP A 85 9.73 -12.02 -4.90
N GLN A 86 9.35 -11.95 -3.64
CA GLN A 86 10.13 -11.33 -2.58
C GLN A 86 11.40 -12.13 -2.20
N THR A 87 11.55 -13.35 -2.70
CA THR A 87 12.78 -14.15 -2.53
C THR A 87 13.86 -13.78 -3.54
N ASN A 88 13.51 -13.05 -4.60
CA ASN A 88 14.43 -12.63 -5.64
C ASN A 88 15.28 -11.44 -5.16
N THR A 89 16.58 -11.68 -4.94
CA THR A 89 17.52 -10.67 -4.43
C THR A 89 17.73 -9.49 -5.38
N ALA A 90 17.57 -9.68 -6.71
CA ALA A 90 17.64 -8.59 -7.67
C ALA A 90 16.43 -7.65 -7.53
N HIS A 91 15.23 -8.20 -7.36
CA HIS A 91 14.01 -7.41 -7.14
C HIS A 91 14.06 -6.67 -5.79
N GLN A 92 14.58 -7.32 -4.73
CA GLN A 92 14.84 -6.64 -3.45
C GLN A 92 15.78 -5.43 -3.63
N ALA A 93 16.87 -5.59 -4.39
CA ALA A 93 17.82 -4.52 -4.65
C ALA A 93 17.21 -3.37 -5.48
N MET A 94 16.36 -3.70 -6.46
CA MET A 94 15.64 -2.68 -7.26
C MET A 94 14.66 -1.89 -6.39
N ASN A 95 13.88 -2.56 -5.56
CA ASN A 95 12.95 -1.93 -4.63
C ASN A 95 13.68 -0.99 -3.66
N ALA A 96 14.78 -1.46 -3.05
CA ALA A 96 15.62 -0.63 -2.17
C ALA A 96 16.20 0.60 -2.92
N LYS A 97 16.63 0.44 -4.18
CA LYS A 97 17.14 1.53 -5.01
C LYS A 97 16.06 2.58 -5.33
N ALA A 98 14.81 2.15 -5.55
CA ALA A 98 13.67 3.06 -5.74
C ALA A 98 13.41 3.89 -4.48
N TYR A 99 13.39 3.26 -3.29
CA TYR A 99 13.25 3.96 -2.00
C TYR A 99 14.39 4.92 -1.74
N SER A 100 15.63 4.53 -2.02
CA SER A 100 16.80 5.41 -1.87
C SER A 100 16.71 6.63 -2.78
N THR A 101 16.24 6.46 -4.02
CA THR A 101 16.02 7.58 -4.95
C THR A 101 14.92 8.51 -4.46
N TYR A 102 13.83 7.99 -3.90
CA TYR A 102 12.79 8.79 -3.27
C TYR A 102 13.35 9.62 -2.10
N ALA A 103 14.08 8.98 -1.17
CA ALA A 103 14.67 9.66 -0.01
C ALA A 103 15.70 10.74 -0.42
N GLU A 104 16.49 10.47 -1.45
CA GLU A 104 17.42 11.43 -2.05
C GLU A 104 16.68 12.65 -2.62
N MET A 105 15.62 12.44 -3.41
CA MET A 105 14.77 13.49 -3.95
C MET A 105 14.20 14.36 -2.83
N GLU A 106 13.49 13.76 -1.85
CA GLU A 106 12.89 14.48 -0.73
C GLU A 106 13.92 15.33 0.03
N SER A 107 15.10 14.76 0.29
CA SER A 107 16.19 15.48 0.96
C SER A 107 16.69 16.69 0.15
N ARG A 108 16.79 16.54 -1.17
CA ARG A 108 17.31 17.58 -2.07
C ARG A 108 16.36 18.77 -2.22
N VAL A 109 15.04 18.54 -2.12
CA VAL A 109 14.01 19.57 -2.31
C VAL A 109 13.34 20.00 -1.01
N ALA A 110 13.86 19.60 0.14
CA ALA A 110 13.29 19.88 1.46
C ALA A 110 13.14 21.37 1.82
N PHE A 111 13.79 22.27 1.08
CA PHE A 111 13.69 23.72 1.22
C PHE A 111 12.40 24.31 0.65
N VAL A 112 11.72 23.62 -0.27
CA VAL A 112 10.58 24.14 -1.03
C VAL A 112 9.40 24.50 -0.14
N ASP A 113 8.94 23.54 0.68
CA ASP A 113 7.80 23.75 1.59
C ASP A 113 8.06 24.92 2.57
N PRO A 114 9.21 25.00 3.28
CA PRO A 114 9.55 26.14 4.12
C PRO A 114 9.53 27.50 3.39
N GLU A 115 10.03 27.59 2.17
CA GLU A 115 10.05 28.85 1.42
C GLU A 115 8.63 29.27 1.00
N ILE A 116 7.80 28.35 0.53
CA ILE A 116 6.38 28.63 0.19
C ILE A 116 5.61 29.05 1.45
N ILE A 117 5.86 28.42 2.60
CA ILE A 117 5.21 28.74 3.88
C ILE A 117 5.63 30.13 4.39
N ALA A 118 6.86 30.52 4.16
CA ALA A 118 7.40 31.83 4.59
C ALA A 118 6.85 33.01 3.78
N ALA A 119 6.37 32.75 2.56
CA ALA A 119 5.89 33.78 1.64
C ALA A 119 4.61 34.47 2.16
N PRO A 120 4.47 35.80 2.02
CA PRO A 120 3.22 36.53 2.26
C PRO A 120 2.09 36.05 1.35
N GLN A 121 0.84 36.07 1.85
CA GLN A 121 -0.32 35.67 1.05
C GLN A 121 -0.50 36.57 -0.18
N GLU A 122 -0.29 37.86 0.00
CA GLU A 122 -0.42 38.88 -1.06
C GLU A 122 0.56 38.63 -2.23
N LEU A 123 1.73 38.05 -1.94
CA LEU A 123 2.69 37.69 -2.96
C LEU A 123 2.16 36.54 -3.82
N LEU A 124 1.56 35.52 -3.21
CA LEU A 124 0.98 34.37 -3.92
C LEU A 124 -0.23 34.80 -4.78
N GLU A 125 -1.11 35.64 -4.23
CA GLU A 125 -2.25 36.15 -5.03
C GLU A 125 -1.78 36.89 -6.27
N ARG A 126 -0.73 37.76 -6.16
CA ARG A 126 -0.12 38.42 -7.30
C ARG A 126 0.46 37.39 -8.29
N TYR A 127 1.16 36.38 -7.84
CA TYR A 127 1.72 35.34 -8.71
C TYR A 127 0.64 34.55 -9.46
N TYR A 128 -0.53 34.32 -8.85
CA TYR A 128 -1.68 33.72 -9.54
C TYR A 128 -2.26 34.63 -10.63
N GLU A 129 -2.12 35.96 -10.50
CA GLU A 129 -2.51 36.90 -11.53
C GLU A 129 -1.47 37.05 -12.66
N GLU A 130 -0.19 36.83 -12.35
CA GLU A 130 0.93 36.88 -13.28
C GLU A 130 1.10 35.63 -14.16
N SER A 131 0.48 34.51 -13.80
CA SER A 131 0.65 33.21 -14.47
C SER A 131 -0.66 32.43 -14.59
N ASP A 132 -1.00 32.05 -15.82
CA ASP A 132 -2.19 31.24 -16.12
C ASP A 132 -2.06 29.78 -15.59
N GLU A 133 -0.84 29.30 -15.36
CA GLU A 133 -0.57 27.92 -14.94
C GLU A 133 -0.48 27.77 -13.41
N LEU A 134 -0.01 28.77 -12.67
CA LEU A 134 0.11 28.70 -11.21
C LEU A 134 -1.22 28.43 -10.48
N PRO A 135 -2.38 28.91 -10.94
CA PRO A 135 -3.67 28.54 -10.34
C PRO A 135 -3.95 27.03 -10.30
N LEU A 136 -3.36 26.23 -11.19
CA LEU A 136 -3.46 24.75 -11.15
C LEU A 136 -2.82 24.17 -9.89
N TYR A 137 -1.81 24.83 -9.35
CA TYR A 137 -1.09 24.44 -8.13
C TYR A 137 -1.67 25.06 -6.85
N ARG A 138 -2.73 25.91 -6.95
CA ARG A 138 -3.30 26.61 -5.79
C ARG A 138 -3.62 25.65 -4.63
N LYS A 139 -4.29 24.56 -4.93
CA LYS A 139 -4.65 23.56 -3.89
C LYS A 139 -3.42 22.97 -3.21
N GLN A 140 -2.39 22.61 -3.97
CA GLN A 140 -1.13 22.10 -3.44
C GLN A 140 -0.43 23.12 -2.54
N ILE A 141 -0.36 24.38 -2.97
CA ILE A 141 0.25 25.47 -2.20
C ILE A 141 -0.52 25.72 -0.91
N GLU A 142 -1.86 25.71 -0.95
CA GLU A 142 -2.71 25.83 0.23
C GLU A 142 -2.46 24.69 1.23
N GLU A 143 -2.31 23.45 0.76
CA GLU A 143 -1.99 22.30 1.61
C GLU A 143 -0.60 22.42 2.27
N ILE A 144 0.41 22.87 1.52
CA ILE A 144 1.74 23.16 2.06
C ILE A 144 1.64 24.21 3.17
N ARG A 145 0.95 25.32 2.92
CA ARG A 145 0.81 26.43 3.87
C ARG A 145 -0.03 26.08 5.09
N ARG A 146 -1.04 25.24 4.93
CA ARG A 146 -1.86 24.71 6.03
C ARG A 146 -0.99 24.03 7.09
N ARG A 147 0.03 23.30 6.65
CA ARG A 147 0.95 22.57 7.53
C ARG A 147 2.02 23.46 8.19
N LYS A 148 1.90 24.79 8.14
CA LYS A 148 2.88 25.75 8.68
C LYS A 148 3.29 25.48 10.13
N ALA A 149 2.34 25.06 10.99
CA ALA A 149 2.62 24.75 12.39
C ALA A 149 3.49 23.48 12.55
N HIS A 150 3.50 22.61 11.55
CA HIS A 150 4.13 21.29 11.54
C HIS A 150 5.30 21.19 10.54
N CYS A 151 5.57 22.25 9.80
CA CYS A 151 6.74 22.38 8.96
C CYS A 151 7.91 22.94 9.77
N LEU A 152 9.09 22.40 9.56
CA LEU A 152 10.31 22.80 10.27
C LEU A 152 11.19 23.69 9.36
N SER A 153 12.38 24.05 9.82
CA SER A 153 13.36 24.70 8.96
C SER A 153 13.85 23.75 7.87
N ALA A 154 14.31 24.29 6.74
CA ALA A 154 14.83 23.49 5.62
C ALA A 154 15.89 22.46 6.07
N GLU A 155 16.81 22.86 6.96
CA GLU A 155 17.83 21.96 7.51
C GLU A 155 17.23 20.79 8.30
N MET A 156 16.19 21.06 9.10
CA MET A 156 15.50 20.02 9.88
C MET A 156 14.63 19.11 9.00
N GLU A 157 13.95 19.67 7.98
CA GLU A 157 13.21 18.89 7.00
C GLU A 157 14.13 17.96 6.23
N LYS A 158 15.29 18.48 5.79
CA LYS A 158 16.33 17.67 5.14
C LYS A 158 16.81 16.53 6.05
N LEU A 159 17.06 16.80 7.33
CA LEU A 159 17.47 15.77 8.28
C LEU A 159 16.36 14.71 8.46
N LEU A 160 15.10 15.12 8.54
CA LEU A 160 13.97 14.19 8.64
C LEU A 160 13.82 13.36 7.36
N ALA A 161 13.96 13.95 6.18
CA ALA A 161 13.92 13.24 4.91
C ALA A 161 15.00 12.13 4.83
N MET A 162 16.21 12.40 5.32
CA MET A 162 17.29 11.41 5.39
C MET A 162 16.97 10.21 6.31
N THR A 163 15.98 10.32 7.21
CA THR A 163 15.56 9.19 8.06
C THR A 163 14.57 8.25 7.37
N ALA A 164 14.06 8.60 6.19
CA ALA A 164 12.97 7.87 5.52
C ALA A 164 13.34 6.40 5.27
N GLU A 165 14.51 6.15 4.67
CA GLU A 165 15.00 4.79 4.37
C GLU A 165 15.17 3.95 5.64
N MET A 166 15.80 4.50 6.67
CA MET A 166 15.96 3.82 7.95
C MET A 166 14.61 3.52 8.62
N SER A 167 13.66 4.41 8.46
CA SER A 167 12.31 4.31 9.03
C SER A 167 11.49 3.20 8.40
N GLN A 168 11.78 2.81 7.16
CA GLN A 168 11.09 1.74 6.45
C GLN A 168 11.47 0.33 6.92
N THR A 169 12.64 0.15 7.54
CA THR A 169 13.20 -1.15 7.94
C THR A 169 12.22 -2.06 8.71
N PRO A 170 11.41 -1.60 9.69
CA PRO A 170 10.47 -2.48 10.38
C PRO A 170 9.39 -3.05 9.46
N ALA A 171 8.90 -2.27 8.50
CA ALA A 171 7.87 -2.69 7.55
C ALA A 171 8.45 -3.69 6.53
N ASP A 172 9.63 -3.43 5.99
CA ASP A 172 10.33 -4.31 5.06
C ASP A 172 10.65 -5.66 5.72
N THR A 173 11.18 -5.63 6.94
CA THR A 173 11.47 -6.86 7.69
C THR A 173 10.20 -7.67 7.96
N PHE A 174 9.09 -7.01 8.30
CA PHE A 174 7.79 -7.68 8.44
C PHE A 174 7.34 -8.32 7.13
N SER A 175 7.48 -7.63 6.02
CA SER A 175 7.08 -8.10 4.69
C SER A 175 7.90 -9.33 4.27
N ILE A 176 9.22 -9.26 4.37
CA ILE A 176 10.13 -10.36 4.04
C ILE A 176 9.87 -11.58 4.93
N LEU A 177 9.79 -11.37 6.25
CA LEU A 177 9.50 -12.46 7.18
C LEU A 177 8.17 -13.14 6.86
N SER A 178 7.12 -12.36 6.58
CA SER A 178 5.76 -12.90 6.39
C SER A 178 5.55 -13.58 5.04
N ASN A 179 6.22 -13.12 3.98
CA ASN A 179 5.96 -13.58 2.62
C ASN A 179 7.08 -14.48 2.04
N ALA A 180 8.32 -14.33 2.54
CA ALA A 180 9.46 -15.11 2.04
C ALA A 180 9.93 -16.20 3.02
N ASP A 181 10.12 -15.84 4.30
CA ASP A 181 10.78 -16.75 5.25
C ASP A 181 9.81 -17.64 6.02
N LEU A 182 8.59 -17.14 6.28
CA LEU A 182 7.61 -17.85 7.10
C LEU A 182 6.94 -18.96 6.30
N VAL A 183 7.17 -20.20 6.72
CA VAL A 183 6.58 -21.40 6.10
C VAL A 183 5.43 -21.90 6.93
N LEU A 184 4.22 -21.87 6.37
CA LEU A 184 3.03 -22.45 7.01
C LEU A 184 3.03 -23.96 6.84
N PRO A 185 2.51 -24.73 7.85
CA PRO A 185 2.49 -26.18 7.80
C PRO A 185 1.48 -26.73 6.79
N GLU A 186 1.53 -28.04 6.56
CA GLU A 186 0.50 -28.76 5.85
C GLU A 186 -0.68 -29.06 6.77
N ILE A 187 -1.89 -29.03 6.21
CA ILE A 187 -3.13 -29.50 6.85
C ILE A 187 -3.80 -30.54 5.96
N GLU A 188 -4.75 -31.28 6.50
CA GLU A 188 -5.60 -32.18 5.71
C GLU A 188 -6.86 -31.41 5.24
N ASP A 189 -7.15 -31.46 3.94
CA ASP A 189 -8.36 -30.90 3.34
C ASP A 189 -9.61 -31.75 3.66
N GLU A 190 -10.73 -31.43 3.02
CA GLU A 190 -12.01 -32.18 3.17
C GLU A 190 -11.92 -33.60 2.68
N ASN A 191 -10.99 -33.92 1.78
CA ASN A 191 -10.79 -35.25 1.20
C ASN A 191 -9.74 -36.08 1.96
N GLY A 192 -9.11 -35.50 3.01
CA GLY A 192 -7.99 -36.10 3.72
C GLY A 192 -6.65 -35.98 3.00
N GLU A 193 -6.56 -35.14 1.97
CA GLU A 193 -5.33 -34.86 1.23
C GLU A 193 -4.51 -33.81 1.99
N LYS A 194 -3.18 -34.05 2.09
CA LYS A 194 -2.27 -33.07 2.68
C LYS A 194 -2.02 -31.91 1.73
N VAL A 195 -2.34 -30.72 2.17
CA VAL A 195 -2.18 -29.48 1.41
C VAL A 195 -1.39 -28.47 2.23
N ARG A 196 -0.37 -27.86 1.63
CA ARG A 196 0.38 -26.77 2.27
C ARG A 196 -0.51 -25.56 2.43
N LEU A 197 -0.57 -25.04 3.65
CA LEU A 197 -1.27 -23.79 3.94
C LEU A 197 -0.48 -22.61 3.37
N THR A 198 -1.20 -21.67 2.76
CA THR A 198 -0.70 -20.37 2.34
C THR A 198 -1.67 -19.28 2.77
N SER A 199 -1.30 -18.02 2.71
CA SER A 199 -2.21 -16.91 3.02
C SER A 199 -3.46 -16.92 2.11
N GLY A 200 -3.29 -17.23 0.82
CA GLY A 200 -4.41 -17.36 -0.14
C GLY A 200 -5.31 -18.55 0.18
N ARG A 201 -4.72 -19.72 0.39
CA ARG A 201 -5.46 -20.95 0.72
C ARG A 201 -6.14 -20.90 2.09
N TYR A 202 -5.57 -20.17 3.05
CA TYR A 202 -6.21 -19.94 4.33
C TYR A 202 -7.61 -19.36 4.17
N GLY A 203 -7.78 -18.40 3.27
CA GLY A 203 -9.09 -17.82 2.95
C GLY A 203 -10.11 -18.84 2.43
N GLN A 204 -9.67 -19.86 1.70
CA GLN A 204 -10.51 -20.95 1.23
C GLN A 204 -10.85 -21.94 2.37
N PHE A 205 -9.84 -22.38 3.11
CA PHE A 205 -10.02 -23.36 4.19
C PHE A 205 -10.87 -22.83 5.35
N ILE A 206 -10.77 -21.53 5.69
CA ILE A 206 -11.58 -20.92 6.74
C ILE A 206 -13.06 -20.80 6.36
N GLN A 207 -13.39 -20.97 5.08
CA GLN A 207 -14.76 -20.99 4.56
C GLN A 207 -15.29 -22.42 4.35
N SER A 208 -14.46 -23.45 4.52
CA SER A 208 -14.85 -24.84 4.35
C SER A 208 -16.11 -25.20 5.15
N ALA A 209 -16.95 -26.05 4.60
CA ALA A 209 -18.09 -26.63 5.31
C ALA A 209 -17.63 -27.58 6.44
N ASP A 210 -16.48 -28.23 6.26
CA ASP A 210 -15.88 -29.11 7.29
C ASP A 210 -15.24 -28.26 8.40
N ARG A 211 -15.82 -28.36 9.61
CA ARG A 211 -15.33 -27.63 10.79
C ARG A 211 -13.92 -28.03 11.21
N ARG A 212 -13.52 -29.29 10.98
CA ARG A 212 -12.15 -29.76 11.26
C ARG A 212 -11.15 -28.97 10.40
N VAL A 213 -11.40 -28.88 9.09
CA VAL A 213 -10.53 -28.17 8.14
C VAL A 213 -10.37 -26.71 8.54
N ARG A 214 -11.49 -26.02 8.88
CA ARG A 214 -11.43 -24.61 9.34
C ARG A 214 -10.58 -24.45 10.60
N LYS A 215 -10.80 -25.34 11.58
CA LYS A 215 -10.05 -25.33 12.84
C LYS A 215 -8.56 -25.57 12.60
N ASP A 216 -8.24 -26.62 11.83
CA ASP A 216 -6.85 -26.99 11.55
C ASP A 216 -6.11 -25.86 10.80
N ALA A 217 -6.76 -25.22 9.82
CA ALA A 217 -6.21 -24.08 9.12
C ALA A 217 -5.96 -22.89 10.06
N PHE A 218 -6.92 -22.56 10.93
CA PHE A 218 -6.79 -21.50 11.92
C PHE A 218 -5.66 -21.78 12.91
N GLU A 219 -5.63 -22.96 13.50
CA GLU A 219 -4.60 -23.32 14.48
C GLU A 219 -3.21 -23.39 13.83
N ALA A 220 -3.09 -23.91 12.62
CA ALA A 220 -1.85 -23.95 11.85
C ALA A 220 -1.31 -22.54 11.56
N MET A 221 -2.16 -21.65 11.05
CA MET A 221 -1.81 -20.27 10.79
C MET A 221 -1.30 -19.56 12.05
N TYR A 222 -2.13 -19.50 13.08
CA TYR A 222 -1.82 -18.72 14.28
C TYR A 222 -0.74 -19.34 15.17
N SER A 223 -0.58 -20.67 15.20
CA SER A 223 0.56 -21.30 15.89
C SER A 223 1.89 -20.95 15.24
N THR A 224 1.93 -20.83 13.91
CA THR A 224 3.13 -20.42 13.19
C THR A 224 3.47 -18.96 13.49
N TYR A 225 2.53 -18.02 13.37
CA TYR A 225 2.74 -16.62 13.74
C TYR A 225 3.18 -16.46 15.23
N LYS A 226 2.61 -17.28 16.12
CA LYS A 226 2.95 -17.25 17.56
C LYS A 226 4.42 -17.59 17.83
N GLN A 227 5.08 -18.39 16.99
CA GLN A 227 6.51 -18.68 17.12
C GLN A 227 7.37 -17.41 16.94
N PHE A 228 6.90 -16.47 16.15
CA PHE A 228 7.58 -15.19 15.87
C PHE A 228 6.99 -14.01 16.65
N LEU A 229 6.17 -14.25 17.67
CA LEU A 229 5.46 -13.20 18.41
C LEU A 229 6.38 -12.09 18.91
N ASN A 230 7.54 -12.44 19.46
CA ASN A 230 8.50 -11.46 19.97
C ASN A 230 9.13 -10.62 18.85
N THR A 231 9.38 -11.23 17.69
CA THR A 231 9.89 -10.54 16.50
C THR A 231 8.85 -9.55 15.99
N PHE A 232 7.61 -9.99 15.79
CA PHE A 232 6.51 -9.11 15.37
C PHE A 232 6.26 -7.97 16.37
N ALA A 233 6.29 -8.27 17.68
CA ALA A 233 6.14 -7.24 18.70
C ALA A 233 7.27 -6.20 18.66
N SER A 234 8.51 -6.63 18.39
CA SER A 234 9.66 -5.74 18.24
C SER A 234 9.52 -4.84 17.00
N LEU A 235 9.14 -5.41 15.85
CA LEU A 235 8.91 -4.68 14.60
C LEU A 235 7.78 -3.66 14.75
N TYR A 236 6.64 -4.08 15.34
CA TYR A 236 5.51 -3.19 15.63
C TYR A 236 5.93 -2.04 16.56
N ASN A 237 6.67 -2.33 17.64
CA ASN A 237 7.18 -1.30 18.54
C ASN A 237 8.15 -0.33 17.83
N GLY A 238 8.97 -0.82 16.89
CA GLY A 238 9.83 0.00 16.04
C GLY A 238 9.00 0.99 15.21
N ASN A 239 7.96 0.50 14.53
CA ASN A 239 7.04 1.33 13.76
C ASN A 239 6.33 2.38 14.64
N VAL A 240 5.79 1.98 15.80
CA VAL A 240 5.15 2.91 16.74
C VAL A 240 6.11 4.00 17.21
N LYS A 241 7.36 3.66 17.53
CA LYS A 241 8.38 4.65 17.94
C LYS A 241 8.71 5.63 16.82
N GLN A 242 8.78 5.17 15.59
CA GLN A 242 8.95 6.02 14.42
C GLN A 242 7.80 7.02 14.28
N GLN A 243 6.55 6.56 14.36
CA GLN A 243 5.38 7.45 14.30
C GLN A 243 5.38 8.48 15.44
N ILE A 244 5.74 8.07 16.66
CA ILE A 244 5.89 8.98 17.81
C ILE A 244 7.00 10.01 17.55
N PHE A 245 8.13 9.59 16.99
CA PHE A 245 9.23 10.49 16.63
C PHE A 245 8.77 11.55 15.62
N GLN A 246 8.15 11.12 14.51
CA GLN A 246 7.65 12.02 13.46
C GLN A 246 6.62 13.02 14.02
N ALA A 247 5.63 12.54 14.77
CA ALA A 247 4.63 13.40 15.38
C ALA A 247 5.25 14.46 16.31
N LYS A 248 6.19 14.06 17.17
CA LYS A 248 6.90 14.97 18.08
C LYS A 248 7.79 15.96 17.36
N ALA A 249 8.57 15.50 16.38
CA ALA A 249 9.46 16.36 15.57
C ALA A 249 8.64 17.45 14.87
N ARG A 250 7.49 17.09 14.31
CA ARG A 250 6.58 18.01 13.62
C ARG A 250 5.60 18.73 14.55
N LYS A 251 5.76 18.64 15.88
CA LYS A 251 4.99 19.36 16.90
C LYS A 251 3.48 19.05 16.92
N TYR A 252 3.08 17.84 16.51
CA TYR A 252 1.72 17.38 16.74
C TYR A 252 1.52 17.00 18.21
N ALA A 253 0.32 17.24 18.74
CA ALA A 253 -0.02 16.90 20.12
C ALA A 253 -0.09 15.37 20.33
N SER A 254 -0.39 14.61 19.27
CA SER A 254 -0.44 13.15 19.31
C SER A 254 -0.15 12.53 17.95
N THR A 255 0.16 11.24 17.93
CA THR A 255 0.26 10.46 16.68
C THR A 255 -1.08 10.34 15.96
N LEU A 256 -2.20 10.34 16.70
CA LEU A 256 -3.53 10.35 16.11
C LEU A 256 -3.78 11.67 15.35
N GLU A 257 -3.48 12.81 15.96
CA GLU A 257 -3.59 14.10 15.28
C GLU A 257 -2.74 14.12 14.01
N ALA A 258 -1.47 13.71 14.09
CA ALA A 258 -0.60 13.65 12.93
C ALA A 258 -1.16 12.73 11.81
N ALA A 259 -1.75 11.59 12.17
CA ALA A 259 -2.29 10.64 11.21
C ALA A 259 -3.54 11.17 10.49
N VAL A 260 -4.43 11.86 11.18
CA VAL A 260 -5.69 12.36 10.58
C VAL A 260 -5.55 13.73 9.92
N ASP A 261 -4.50 14.49 10.26
CA ASP A 261 -4.22 15.81 9.69
C ASP A 261 -4.04 15.75 8.17
N ALA A 262 -3.38 14.71 7.67
CA ALA A 262 -3.19 14.50 6.22
C ALA A 262 -4.51 14.45 5.42
N ASN A 263 -5.60 14.06 6.06
CA ASN A 263 -6.94 13.96 5.47
C ASN A 263 -7.87 15.13 5.87
N HIS A 264 -7.38 16.16 6.56
CA HIS A 264 -8.17 17.25 7.13
C HIS A 264 -9.28 16.76 8.06
N VAL A 265 -9.06 15.68 8.78
CA VAL A 265 -10.01 15.09 9.70
C VAL A 265 -9.58 15.40 11.14
N SER A 266 -10.50 15.86 11.97
CA SER A 266 -10.18 16.05 13.37
C SER A 266 -10.10 14.72 14.14
N PRO A 267 -9.30 14.63 15.21
CA PRO A 267 -9.30 13.47 16.10
C PRO A 267 -10.69 13.09 16.64
N ASP A 268 -11.60 14.04 16.71
CA ASP A 268 -12.95 13.80 17.22
C ASP A 268 -13.82 12.99 16.24
N VAL A 269 -13.59 13.13 14.93
CA VAL A 269 -14.24 12.28 13.92
C VAL A 269 -13.82 10.83 14.13
N TYR A 270 -12.52 10.58 14.33
CA TYR A 270 -12.01 9.24 14.62
C TYR A 270 -12.58 8.64 15.91
N LYS A 271 -12.63 9.43 17.00
CA LYS A 271 -13.23 9.02 18.28
C LYS A 271 -14.72 8.72 18.13
N ASN A 272 -15.45 9.61 17.42
CA ASN A 272 -16.87 9.43 17.16
C ASN A 272 -17.17 8.17 16.35
N LEU A 273 -16.30 7.81 15.38
CA LEU A 273 -16.41 6.56 14.65
C LEU A 273 -16.33 5.35 15.59
N ILE A 274 -15.32 5.31 16.47
CA ILE A 274 -15.16 4.24 17.46
C ILE A 274 -16.37 4.16 18.39
N GLU A 275 -16.83 5.31 18.90
CA GLU A 275 -17.99 5.38 19.79
C GLU A 275 -19.25 4.88 19.09
N THR A 276 -19.51 5.36 17.87
CA THR A 276 -20.68 4.95 17.07
C THR A 276 -20.68 3.46 16.79
N VAL A 277 -19.54 2.89 16.39
CA VAL A 277 -19.43 1.43 16.19
C VAL A 277 -19.66 0.69 17.49
N SER A 278 -19.07 1.14 18.60
CA SER A 278 -19.21 0.52 19.93
C SER A 278 -20.65 0.52 20.41
N GLN A 279 -21.38 1.62 20.21
CA GLN A 279 -22.81 1.73 20.56
C GLN A 279 -23.72 0.83 19.72
N ASN A 280 -23.24 0.32 18.59
CA ASN A 280 -23.99 -0.54 17.67
C ASN A 280 -23.53 -2.01 17.69
N LEU A 281 -22.66 -2.41 18.59
CA LEU A 281 -22.16 -3.79 18.70
C LEU A 281 -23.26 -4.81 19.03
N ASP A 282 -24.37 -4.39 19.64
CA ASP A 282 -25.53 -5.25 19.88
C ASP A 282 -26.06 -5.88 18.58
N LYS A 283 -26.04 -5.13 17.48
CA LYS A 283 -26.47 -5.61 16.16
C LYS A 283 -25.49 -6.68 15.63
N MET A 284 -24.19 -6.48 15.81
CA MET A 284 -23.18 -7.49 15.48
C MET A 284 -23.33 -8.74 16.35
N HIS A 285 -23.57 -8.58 17.66
CA HIS A 285 -23.79 -9.72 18.56
C HIS A 285 -25.04 -10.51 18.17
N ARG A 286 -26.11 -9.84 17.73
CA ARG A 286 -27.31 -10.50 17.20
C ARG A 286 -27.01 -11.31 15.92
N TYR A 287 -26.24 -10.71 15.00
CA TYR A 287 -25.81 -11.41 13.78
C TYR A 287 -24.95 -12.64 14.10
N VAL A 288 -23.98 -12.52 14.99
CA VAL A 288 -23.12 -13.64 15.43
C VAL A 288 -23.96 -14.74 16.11
N SER A 289 -24.95 -14.35 16.91
CA SER A 289 -25.89 -15.29 17.53
C SER A 289 -26.77 -16.01 16.50
N LEU A 290 -27.20 -15.32 15.45
CA LEU A 290 -27.93 -15.93 14.33
C LEU A 290 -27.02 -16.91 13.58
N ARG A 291 -25.77 -16.50 13.28
CA ARG A 291 -24.77 -17.35 12.64
C ARG A 291 -24.55 -18.65 13.42
N LYS A 292 -24.39 -18.57 14.74
CA LYS A 292 -24.26 -19.73 15.63
C LYS A 292 -25.43 -20.71 15.45
N LYS A 293 -26.67 -20.20 15.40
CA LYS A 293 -27.87 -21.01 15.20
C LYS A 293 -27.92 -21.66 13.81
N CYS A 294 -27.59 -20.90 12.76
CA CYS A 294 -27.58 -21.41 11.39
C CYS A 294 -26.53 -22.50 11.16
N LEU A 295 -25.37 -22.37 11.80
CA LEU A 295 -24.30 -23.37 11.73
C LEU A 295 -24.52 -24.59 12.64
N GLY A 296 -25.54 -24.56 13.51
CA GLY A 296 -25.87 -25.68 14.40
C GLY A 296 -24.77 -26.05 15.40
N THR A 297 -23.92 -25.03 15.78
CA THR A 297 -22.81 -25.28 16.71
C THR A 297 -23.14 -24.79 18.12
N GLU A 298 -22.70 -25.55 19.14
CA GLU A 298 -22.84 -25.13 20.54
C GLU A 298 -21.87 -24.00 20.90
N ASP A 299 -20.64 -24.07 20.37
CA ASP A 299 -19.60 -23.06 20.58
C ASP A 299 -19.14 -22.49 19.24
N LEU A 300 -19.31 -21.17 19.08
CA LEU A 300 -18.82 -20.45 17.91
C LEU A 300 -17.40 -19.94 18.19
N HIS A 301 -16.46 -20.31 17.34
CA HIS A 301 -15.08 -19.88 17.39
C HIS A 301 -14.75 -18.94 16.22
N MET A 302 -13.60 -18.27 16.27
CA MET A 302 -13.14 -17.38 15.20
C MET A 302 -13.04 -18.08 13.84
N TYR A 303 -12.73 -19.36 13.81
CA TYR A 303 -12.71 -20.15 12.57
C TYR A 303 -14.09 -20.50 12.00
N ASP A 304 -15.19 -20.17 12.71
CA ASP A 304 -16.56 -20.41 12.25
C ASP A 304 -17.22 -19.15 11.63
N ILE A 305 -16.56 -17.98 11.69
CA ILE A 305 -17.19 -16.72 11.30
C ILE A 305 -17.19 -16.44 9.80
N TYR A 306 -16.40 -17.16 9.01
CA TYR A 306 -16.30 -16.97 7.56
C TYR A 306 -17.02 -18.04 6.74
N THR A 307 -17.36 -19.18 7.33
CA THR A 307 -18.06 -20.25 6.61
C THR A 307 -19.48 -19.81 6.21
N PRO A 308 -19.98 -20.20 5.02
CA PRO A 308 -21.35 -19.89 4.60
C PRO A 308 -22.39 -20.42 5.60
N MET A 309 -23.40 -19.59 5.93
CA MET A 309 -24.53 -20.01 6.79
C MET A 309 -25.55 -20.86 6.02
N ILE A 310 -25.57 -20.78 4.71
CA ILE A 310 -26.45 -21.52 3.82
C ILE A 310 -25.59 -22.57 3.14
N PRO A 311 -25.86 -23.87 3.37
CA PRO A 311 -25.15 -24.95 2.68
C PRO A 311 -25.31 -24.84 1.15
N ASP A 312 -24.39 -25.44 0.42
CA ASP A 312 -24.40 -25.57 -1.05
C ASP A 312 -24.32 -24.27 -1.86
N MET A 313 -23.99 -23.14 -1.24
CA MET A 313 -23.73 -21.87 -1.95
C MET A 313 -22.29 -21.74 -2.46
N ALA A 314 -21.38 -22.60 -2.00
CA ALA A 314 -20.00 -22.59 -2.43
C ALA A 314 -19.88 -23.13 -3.87
N LYS A 315 -19.63 -22.25 -4.82
CA LYS A 315 -19.26 -22.61 -6.21
C LYS A 315 -17.81 -22.25 -6.45
N THR A 316 -17.08 -23.18 -7.05
CA THR A 316 -15.80 -22.83 -7.67
C THR A 316 -16.08 -22.00 -8.91
N ILE A 317 -15.56 -20.80 -8.95
CA ILE A 317 -15.67 -19.87 -10.08
C ILE A 317 -14.29 -19.79 -10.71
N SER A 318 -14.20 -20.11 -12.00
CA SER A 318 -12.94 -19.95 -12.74
C SER A 318 -12.62 -18.46 -12.89
N PHE A 319 -11.35 -18.12 -13.12
CA PHE A 319 -10.97 -16.73 -13.39
C PHE A 319 -11.68 -16.18 -14.64
N GLU A 320 -11.86 -17.02 -15.68
CA GLU A 320 -12.59 -16.63 -16.88
C GLU A 320 -14.06 -16.29 -16.60
N ASP A 321 -14.76 -17.15 -15.82
CA ASP A 321 -16.15 -16.88 -15.41
C ASP A 321 -16.23 -15.62 -14.52
N ALA A 322 -15.20 -15.38 -13.69
CA ALA A 322 -15.13 -14.18 -12.87
C ALA A 322 -14.98 -12.93 -13.73
N LYS A 323 -14.12 -12.92 -14.75
CA LYS A 323 -14.00 -11.80 -15.71
C LYS A 323 -15.33 -11.45 -16.36
N GLU A 324 -16.04 -12.46 -16.89
CA GLU A 324 -17.36 -12.24 -17.49
C GLU A 324 -18.36 -11.66 -16.48
N THR A 325 -18.37 -12.18 -15.25
CA THR A 325 -19.27 -11.72 -14.20
C THR A 325 -18.97 -10.27 -13.81
N VAL A 326 -17.69 -9.90 -13.67
CA VAL A 326 -17.25 -8.53 -13.37
C VAL A 326 -17.69 -7.57 -14.49
N LEU A 327 -17.44 -7.90 -15.75
CA LEU A 327 -17.85 -7.04 -16.88
C LEU A 327 -19.38 -6.83 -16.92
N LYS A 328 -20.17 -7.87 -16.67
CA LYS A 328 -21.63 -7.77 -16.58
C LYS A 328 -22.08 -6.90 -15.38
N ALA A 329 -21.44 -7.08 -14.23
CA ALA A 329 -21.78 -6.33 -13.02
C ALA A 329 -21.44 -4.84 -13.12
N LEU A 330 -20.42 -4.48 -13.89
CA LEU A 330 -19.99 -3.10 -14.10
C LEU A 330 -20.71 -2.37 -15.23
N ALA A 331 -21.58 -3.07 -15.99
CA ALA A 331 -22.36 -2.45 -17.09
C ALA A 331 -23.11 -1.16 -16.71
N PRO A 332 -23.68 -1.00 -15.48
CA PRO A 332 -24.33 0.26 -15.09
C PRO A 332 -23.40 1.48 -15.05
N LEU A 333 -22.07 1.31 -15.01
CA LEU A 333 -21.08 2.40 -15.01
C LEU A 333 -20.82 2.97 -16.41
N GLY A 334 -21.39 2.36 -17.46
CA GLY A 334 -21.27 2.81 -18.84
C GLY A 334 -20.22 2.03 -19.66
N GLU A 335 -20.37 2.11 -20.99
CA GLU A 335 -19.54 1.35 -21.93
C GLU A 335 -18.05 1.72 -21.87
N ASP A 336 -17.73 2.99 -21.69
CA ASP A 336 -16.35 3.48 -21.59
C ASP A 336 -15.61 2.88 -20.37
N TYR A 337 -16.32 2.78 -19.24
CA TYR A 337 -15.77 2.17 -18.03
C TYR A 337 -15.53 0.67 -18.23
N VAL A 338 -16.53 -0.04 -18.76
CA VAL A 338 -16.41 -1.48 -19.04
C VAL A 338 -15.31 -1.78 -20.04
N ALA A 339 -15.13 -0.93 -21.07
CA ALA A 339 -14.04 -1.05 -22.04
C ALA A 339 -12.67 -0.97 -21.36
N LYS A 340 -12.49 -0.03 -20.40
CA LYS A 340 -11.22 0.07 -19.63
C LYS A 340 -10.96 -1.15 -18.75
N VAL A 341 -11.98 -1.70 -18.12
CA VAL A 341 -11.83 -2.95 -17.32
C VAL A 341 -11.46 -4.13 -18.22
N LYS A 342 -12.07 -4.23 -19.39
CA LYS A 342 -11.74 -5.25 -20.39
C LYS A 342 -10.31 -5.11 -20.89
N GLU A 343 -9.87 -3.89 -21.21
CA GLU A 343 -8.48 -3.58 -21.57
C GLU A 343 -7.50 -4.06 -20.48
N GLY A 344 -7.83 -3.86 -19.19
CA GLY A 344 -7.02 -4.34 -18.08
C GLY A 344 -6.88 -5.87 -18.02
N PHE A 345 -7.94 -6.60 -18.34
CA PHE A 345 -7.88 -8.06 -18.45
C PHE A 345 -7.07 -8.52 -19.66
N GLU A 346 -7.23 -7.86 -20.83
CA GLU A 346 -6.55 -8.23 -22.08
C GLU A 346 -5.06 -7.88 -22.07
N ASN A 347 -4.68 -6.79 -21.38
CA ASN A 347 -3.29 -6.31 -21.31
C ASN A 347 -2.53 -6.79 -20.06
N ARG A 348 -3.07 -7.78 -19.35
CA ARG A 348 -2.37 -8.39 -18.23
C ARG A 348 -2.03 -7.38 -17.11
N TRP A 349 -3.01 -6.55 -16.71
CA TRP A 349 -2.84 -5.65 -15.56
C TRP A 349 -3.08 -6.34 -14.21
N ILE A 350 -3.30 -7.65 -14.24
CA ILE A 350 -3.58 -8.48 -13.07
C ILE A 350 -2.58 -9.63 -13.02
N ASP A 351 -1.99 -9.87 -11.87
CA ASP A 351 -1.23 -11.06 -11.56
C ASP A 351 -2.16 -12.05 -10.85
N VAL A 352 -2.55 -13.14 -11.53
CA VAL A 352 -3.76 -13.89 -11.22
C VAL A 352 -3.58 -14.83 -10.04
N TYR A 353 -2.55 -15.68 -10.08
CA TYR A 353 -2.41 -16.80 -9.15
C TYR A 353 -1.29 -16.58 -8.14
N GLU A 354 -1.41 -17.27 -6.99
CA GLU A 354 -0.32 -17.31 -6.02
C GLU A 354 0.86 -18.11 -6.56
N ASN A 355 2.06 -17.71 -6.16
CA ASN A 355 3.30 -18.45 -6.40
C ASN A 355 4.22 -18.32 -5.16
N HIS A 356 5.28 -19.12 -5.14
CA HIS A 356 6.28 -19.03 -4.08
C HIS A 356 6.93 -17.64 -4.06
N GLY A 357 6.97 -17.02 -2.90
CA GLY A 357 7.57 -15.69 -2.71
C GLY A 357 6.69 -14.50 -3.10
N LYS A 358 5.51 -14.71 -3.71
CA LYS A 358 4.58 -13.63 -4.04
C LYS A 358 4.03 -13.00 -2.76
N ARG A 359 4.01 -11.66 -2.74
CA ARG A 359 3.43 -10.89 -1.64
C ARG A 359 1.95 -11.19 -1.49
N SER A 360 1.50 -11.43 -0.26
CA SER A 360 0.08 -11.61 0.03
C SER A 360 -0.67 -10.29 -0.10
N GLY A 361 -1.74 -10.29 -0.90
CA GLY A 361 -2.57 -9.11 -1.15
C GLY A 361 -2.07 -8.17 -2.25
N ALA A 362 -1.05 -8.59 -3.00
CA ALA A 362 -0.58 -7.88 -4.19
C ALA A 362 -1.31 -8.36 -5.44
#